data_fc250f72381a73bf3e9cdbbb91aef484
#
_entry.id   fc250f72381a73bf3e9cdbbb91aef484
#
_cell.length_a   1.000
_cell.length_b   1.000
_cell.length_c   1.000
_cell.angle_alpha   90.00
_cell.angle_beta   90.00
_cell.angle_gamma   90.00
#
_symmetry.space_group_name_H-M   'P 1'
#
loop_
_entity.id
_entity.type
_entity.pdbx_description
1 polymer ?
#
loop_
_entity_poly.entity_id
_entity_poly.type
_entity_poly.pdbx_seq_one_letter_code
_entity_poly.pdbx_strand_id
1 'polypeptide(L)'
;MLFRSGLLLLFVSTTRVVAQEVSDYSQLSDEDYSKIVLPPLSVLFENAKNSPTYEVADVKAKIERKLLQKEKWAFLGFFSLRGSYQYGMFGNESTYTDVAVAPFLTYSTQAQNGYTIGAGVSIPLDDLFDLKGRISRQKLTLRSAELEREVRYDELKKNIIELYAMATSQIKVLQMRSEGWVLANVQYEISEKNFANGTIESSELSVDKERQSQAREAYEKSKFELTKSLMILEVISRTPLIRK
;
A
#
# COMPACT_ATOMS: atom_id res chain seq x y z
N MET A 1 46.34 -19.11 -20.37
CA MET A 1 45.57 -19.51 -19.19
C MET A 1 45.41 -18.31 -18.27
N LEU A 2 44.26 -17.67 -18.26
CA LEU A 2 43.88 -16.67 -17.26
C LEU A 2 42.34 -16.66 -17.18
N PHE A 3 41.85 -17.38 -16.18
CA PHE A 3 40.43 -17.34 -15.76
C PHE A 3 40.10 -15.96 -15.15
N ARG A 4 39.25 -15.19 -15.79
CA ARG A 4 38.64 -14.00 -15.20
C ARG A 4 37.32 -14.40 -14.57
N SER A 5 37.33 -14.62 -13.26
CA SER A 5 36.14 -14.76 -12.43
C SER A 5 35.39 -13.42 -12.41
N GLY A 6 34.25 -13.34 -13.09
CA GLY A 6 33.32 -12.25 -12.99
C GLY A 6 32.57 -12.35 -11.66
N LEU A 7 32.89 -11.50 -10.70
CA LEU A 7 32.21 -11.34 -9.43
C LEU A 7 30.85 -10.64 -9.68
N LEU A 8 29.75 -11.39 -9.63
CA LEU A 8 28.41 -10.89 -9.72
C LEU A 8 28.04 -10.24 -8.37
N LEU A 9 28.18 -8.93 -8.26
CA LEU A 9 27.73 -8.15 -7.11
C LEU A 9 26.20 -8.10 -7.12
N LEU A 10 25.57 -8.96 -6.31
CA LEU A 10 24.15 -8.89 -5.96
C LEU A 10 23.93 -7.65 -5.08
N PHE A 11 23.44 -6.58 -5.69
CA PHE A 11 22.89 -5.44 -4.96
C PHE A 11 21.59 -5.87 -4.29
N VAL A 12 21.66 -6.32 -3.04
CA VAL A 12 20.49 -6.46 -2.17
C VAL A 12 20.09 -5.06 -1.74
N SER A 13 19.12 -4.47 -2.45
CA SER A 13 18.45 -3.26 -2.00
C SER A 13 17.60 -3.60 -0.78
N THR A 14 18.13 -3.36 0.40
CA THR A 14 17.35 -3.40 1.64
C THR A 14 16.35 -2.22 1.61
N THR A 15 15.15 -2.48 1.13
CA THR A 15 14.01 -1.60 1.38
C THR A 15 13.77 -1.60 2.87
N ARG A 16 14.15 -0.50 3.54
CA ARG A 16 13.74 -0.27 4.92
C ARG A 16 12.22 -0.12 4.90
N VAL A 17 11.51 -1.15 5.35
CA VAL A 17 10.12 -1.01 5.75
C VAL A 17 10.16 -0.12 7.00
N VAL A 18 9.89 1.16 6.82
CA VAL A 18 9.65 2.07 7.94
C VAL A 18 8.31 1.63 8.51
N ALA A 19 8.35 0.83 9.57
CA ALA A 19 7.17 0.57 10.37
C ALA A 19 6.67 1.93 10.86
N GLN A 20 5.41 2.25 10.58
CA GLN A 20 4.80 3.44 11.11
C GLN A 20 4.65 3.24 12.62
N GLU A 21 5.48 3.91 13.42
CA GLU A 21 5.24 4.02 14.86
C GLU A 21 4.03 4.96 15.04
N VAL A 22 2.97 4.43 15.63
CA VAL A 22 1.86 5.24 16.12
C VAL A 22 2.39 6.04 17.31
N SER A 23 2.07 7.33 17.36
CA SER A 23 2.52 8.20 18.43
C SER A 23 2.07 7.67 19.80
N ASP A 24 2.95 7.77 20.81
CA ASP A 24 2.63 7.32 22.16
C ASP A 24 1.81 8.39 22.89
N TYR A 25 0.50 8.18 22.89
CA TYR A 25 -0.46 9.06 23.55
C TYR A 25 -0.50 8.87 25.08
N SER A 26 0.13 7.83 25.64
CA SER A 26 0.12 7.56 27.08
C SER A 26 0.95 8.56 27.90
N GLN A 27 1.88 9.25 27.24
CA GLN A 27 2.77 10.24 27.86
C GLN A 27 2.26 11.69 27.78
N LEU A 28 1.06 11.89 27.20
CA LEU A 28 0.48 13.23 27.09
C LEU A 28 -0.10 13.68 28.42
N SER A 29 0.29 14.89 28.86
CA SER A 29 -0.35 15.56 29.97
C SER A 29 -1.71 16.13 29.58
N ASP A 30 -2.56 16.46 30.55
CA ASP A 30 -3.87 17.08 30.28
C ASP A 30 -3.74 18.42 29.56
N GLU A 31 -2.65 19.16 29.78
CA GLU A 31 -2.35 20.40 29.05
C GLU A 31 -2.02 20.17 27.57
N ASP A 32 -1.40 19.05 27.23
CA ASP A 32 -1.01 18.75 25.85
C ASP A 32 -2.26 18.50 24.99
N TYR A 33 -3.30 17.88 25.55
CA TYR A 33 -4.57 17.66 24.85
C TYR A 33 -5.24 18.97 24.43
N SER A 34 -5.09 20.05 25.20
CA SER A 34 -5.65 21.36 24.88
C SER A 34 -4.91 22.08 23.74
N LYS A 35 -3.65 21.67 23.47
CA LYS A 35 -2.76 22.27 22.44
C LYS A 35 -2.73 21.49 21.13
N ILE A 36 -3.46 20.38 21.03
CA ILE A 36 -3.50 19.56 19.81
C ILE A 36 -4.08 20.37 18.66
N VAL A 37 -3.27 20.59 17.62
CA VAL A 37 -3.68 21.20 16.36
C VAL A 37 -3.62 20.16 15.26
N LEU A 38 -4.76 19.85 14.66
CA LEU A 38 -4.84 18.90 13.56
C LEU A 38 -4.25 19.52 12.28
N PRO A 39 -3.44 18.77 11.51
CA PRO A 39 -2.94 19.23 10.23
C PRO A 39 -4.10 19.42 9.23
N PRO A 40 -3.92 20.22 8.17
CA PRO A 40 -4.96 20.43 7.18
C PRO A 40 -5.30 19.13 6.44
N LEU A 41 -6.57 18.95 6.08
CA LEU A 41 -7.07 17.74 5.40
C LEU A 41 -6.31 17.40 4.12
N SER A 42 -5.81 18.41 3.39
CA SER A 42 -5.02 18.19 2.18
C SER A 42 -3.75 17.37 2.43
N VAL A 43 -3.05 17.62 3.54
CA VAL A 43 -1.86 16.87 3.93
C VAL A 43 -2.22 15.42 4.31
N LEU A 44 -3.32 15.24 5.04
CA LEU A 44 -3.80 13.90 5.42
C LEU A 44 -4.18 13.07 4.19
N PHE A 45 -4.83 13.67 3.20
CA PHE A 45 -5.19 12.98 1.95
C PHE A 45 -3.97 12.58 1.12
N GLU A 46 -2.97 13.46 1.01
CA GLU A 46 -1.75 13.12 0.26
C GLU A 46 -0.97 12.00 0.93
N ASN A 47 -0.81 12.04 2.24
CA ASN A 47 -0.09 11.01 2.97
C ASN A 47 -0.85 9.67 2.98
N ALA A 48 -2.18 9.69 2.95
CA ALA A 48 -3.01 8.49 2.86
C ALA A 48 -2.79 7.67 1.57
N LYS A 49 -2.23 8.27 0.52
CA LYS A 49 -1.81 7.52 -0.68
C LYS A 49 -0.70 6.49 -0.39
N ASN A 50 0.02 6.66 0.72
CA ASN A 50 1.01 5.69 1.18
C ASN A 50 0.37 4.55 2.00
N SER A 51 -0.95 4.52 2.12
CA SER A 51 -1.63 3.43 2.82
C SER A 51 -1.62 2.15 1.98
N PRO A 52 -1.45 0.96 2.59
CA PRO A 52 -1.47 -0.31 1.88
C PRO A 52 -2.75 -0.52 1.07
N THR A 53 -3.88 -0.03 1.55
CA THR A 53 -5.18 -0.14 0.86
C THR A 53 -5.18 0.57 -0.49
N TYR A 54 -4.60 1.77 -0.56
CA TYR A 54 -4.45 2.50 -1.82
C TYR A 54 -3.36 1.89 -2.69
N GLU A 55 -2.23 1.51 -2.10
CA GLU A 55 -1.09 0.94 -2.80
C GLU A 55 -1.45 -0.35 -3.55
N VAL A 56 -2.23 -1.25 -2.92
CA VAL A 56 -2.72 -2.48 -3.58
C VAL A 56 -3.52 -2.15 -4.83
N ALA A 57 -4.43 -1.18 -4.77
CA ALA A 57 -5.23 -0.78 -5.93
C ALA A 57 -4.37 -0.11 -7.02
N ASP A 58 -3.37 0.69 -6.63
CA ASP A 58 -2.43 1.32 -7.58
C ASP A 58 -1.54 0.29 -8.28
N VAL A 59 -1.02 -0.69 -7.52
CA VAL A 59 -0.25 -1.81 -8.08
C VAL A 59 -1.10 -2.62 -9.05
N LYS A 60 -2.38 -2.90 -8.73
CA LYS A 60 -3.30 -3.59 -9.64
C LYS A 60 -3.46 -2.82 -10.96
N ALA A 61 -3.70 -1.52 -10.91
CA ALA A 61 -3.79 -0.69 -12.11
C ALA A 61 -2.47 -0.69 -12.92
N LYS A 62 -1.32 -0.69 -12.25
CA LYS A 62 -0.01 -0.82 -12.90
C LYS A 62 0.18 -2.17 -13.59
N ILE A 63 -0.26 -3.27 -12.97
CA ILE A 63 -0.23 -4.62 -13.57
C ILE A 63 -1.06 -4.64 -14.84
N GLU A 64 -2.31 -4.17 -14.80
CA GLU A 64 -3.19 -4.14 -15.97
C GLU A 64 -2.62 -3.26 -17.11
N ARG A 65 -1.93 -2.19 -16.77
CA ARG A 65 -1.21 -1.34 -17.75
C ARG A 65 -0.07 -2.11 -18.43
N LYS A 66 0.68 -2.93 -17.67
CA LYS A 66 1.73 -3.79 -18.23
C LYS A 66 1.15 -4.91 -19.10
N LEU A 67 0.02 -5.48 -18.70
CA LEU A 67 -0.70 -6.47 -19.51
C LEU A 67 -1.20 -5.85 -20.83
N LEU A 68 -1.73 -4.62 -20.80
CA LEU A 68 -2.10 -3.91 -22.02
C LEU A 68 -0.89 -3.68 -22.93
N GLN A 69 0.26 -3.34 -22.38
CA GLN A 69 1.50 -3.25 -23.17
C GLN A 69 1.85 -4.60 -23.80
N LYS A 70 1.80 -5.69 -23.03
CA LYS A 70 2.05 -7.05 -23.53
C LYS A 70 1.12 -7.39 -24.69
N GLU A 71 -0.19 -7.13 -24.57
CA GLU A 71 -1.15 -7.39 -25.65
C GLU A 71 -0.87 -6.54 -26.91
N LYS A 72 -0.44 -5.29 -26.76
CA LYS A 72 -0.03 -4.45 -27.90
C LYS A 72 1.20 -4.98 -28.62
N TRP A 73 2.10 -5.67 -27.94
CA TRP A 73 3.29 -6.25 -28.52
C TRP A 73 3.12 -7.73 -28.91
N ALA A 74 1.91 -8.30 -28.72
CA ALA A 74 1.63 -9.70 -29.02
C ALA A 74 1.88 -10.06 -30.49
N PHE A 75 1.76 -9.10 -31.42
CA PHE A 75 2.06 -9.30 -32.83
C PHE A 75 3.52 -9.72 -33.10
N LEU A 76 4.46 -9.37 -32.21
CA LEU A 76 5.85 -9.82 -32.32
C LEU A 76 6.00 -11.33 -32.18
N GLY A 77 5.04 -12.01 -31.56
CA GLY A 77 5.00 -13.45 -31.48
C GLY A 77 4.83 -14.15 -32.84
N PHE A 78 4.41 -13.40 -33.85
CA PHE A 78 4.31 -13.92 -35.24
C PHE A 78 5.68 -14.08 -35.91
N PHE A 79 6.70 -13.45 -35.37
CA PHE A 79 8.08 -13.52 -35.86
C PHE A 79 8.87 -14.48 -34.99
N SER A 80 9.55 -15.43 -35.61
CA SER A 80 10.44 -16.35 -34.94
C SER A 80 11.85 -16.24 -35.50
N LEU A 81 12.84 -16.15 -34.60
CA LEU A 81 14.24 -16.27 -34.94
C LEU A 81 14.78 -17.57 -34.34
N ARG A 82 15.39 -18.38 -35.15
CA ARG A 82 15.95 -19.66 -34.71
C ARG A 82 17.46 -19.69 -35.06
N GLY A 83 18.25 -20.03 -34.09
CA GLY A 83 19.67 -20.28 -34.26
C GLY A 83 20.01 -21.65 -33.72
N SER A 84 20.71 -22.48 -34.48
CA SER A 84 21.28 -23.74 -33.99
C SER A 84 22.75 -23.82 -34.28
N TYR A 85 23.51 -24.38 -33.37
CA TYR A 85 24.90 -24.73 -33.51
C TYR A 85 25.02 -26.23 -33.24
N GLN A 86 25.67 -26.94 -34.18
CA GLN A 86 25.92 -28.34 -34.09
C GLN A 86 27.41 -28.61 -34.32
N TYR A 87 27.97 -29.43 -33.45
CA TYR A 87 29.35 -29.92 -33.60
C TYR A 87 29.32 -31.42 -33.65
N GLY A 88 29.88 -32.01 -34.71
CA GLY A 88 29.92 -33.47 -34.86
C GLY A 88 30.30 -33.91 -36.27
N MET A 89 30.21 -35.22 -36.51
CA MET A 89 30.35 -35.76 -37.84
C MET A 89 28.99 -35.79 -38.52
N PHE A 90 28.87 -35.08 -39.62
CA PHE A 90 27.61 -35.00 -40.40
C PHE A 90 27.78 -35.81 -41.70
N GLY A 91 26.83 -36.71 -41.97
CA GLY A 91 26.69 -37.40 -43.26
C GLY A 91 26.08 -36.46 -44.29
N ASN A 92 26.74 -36.21 -45.40
CA ASN A 92 26.15 -35.52 -46.54
C ASN A 92 25.66 -36.56 -47.54
N GLU A 93 24.39 -36.54 -47.84
CA GLU A 93 23.80 -37.30 -48.95
C GLU A 93 23.96 -36.48 -50.22
N SER A 94 24.86 -36.88 -51.11
CA SER A 94 25.06 -36.27 -52.41
C SER A 94 24.20 -36.99 -53.40
N THR A 95 23.06 -36.41 -53.79
CA THR A 95 22.23 -36.94 -54.91
C THR A 95 22.81 -36.41 -56.22
N TYR A 96 23.58 -37.23 -56.91
CA TYR A 96 23.91 -36.98 -58.29
C TYR A 96 22.77 -37.45 -59.19
N THR A 97 22.22 -36.53 -60.00
CA THR A 97 21.09 -36.79 -60.93
C THR A 97 21.59 -37.45 -62.24
N ASP A 98 22.66 -38.18 -62.25
CA ASP A 98 23.09 -38.90 -63.45
C ASP A 98 22.68 -40.36 -63.32
N VAL A 99 22.00 -40.88 -64.36
CA VAL A 99 21.23 -42.11 -64.39
C VAL A 99 22.09 -43.39 -64.23
N ALA A 100 23.41 -43.27 -64.04
CA ALA A 100 24.36 -44.39 -64.01
C ALA A 100 25.10 -44.63 -62.71
N VAL A 101 24.92 -43.82 -61.68
CA VAL A 101 25.67 -43.95 -60.42
C VAL A 101 24.76 -44.11 -59.21
N ALA A 102 24.94 -45.23 -58.48
CA ALA A 102 24.24 -45.49 -57.25
C ALA A 102 24.55 -44.36 -56.19
N PRO A 103 23.61 -43.93 -55.39
CA PRO A 103 23.82 -42.91 -54.38
C PRO A 103 24.85 -43.39 -53.35
N PHE A 104 25.93 -42.64 -53.23
CA PHE A 104 26.95 -42.89 -52.21
C PHE A 104 26.64 -42.02 -50.98
N LEU A 105 26.52 -42.66 -49.86
CA LEU A 105 26.52 -42.00 -48.56
C LEU A 105 27.98 -41.72 -48.17
N THR A 106 28.41 -40.46 -48.30
CA THR A 106 29.73 -40.04 -47.86
C THR A 106 29.63 -39.55 -46.42
N TYR A 107 30.24 -40.33 -45.52
CA TYR A 107 30.39 -39.86 -44.13
C TYR A 107 31.67 -39.05 -43.99
N SER A 108 31.55 -37.83 -43.49
CA SER A 108 32.75 -37.05 -43.11
C SER A 108 33.31 -37.68 -41.83
N THR A 109 34.57 -38.12 -41.87
CA THR A 109 35.30 -38.66 -40.70
C THR A 109 35.91 -37.57 -39.83
N GLN A 110 35.75 -36.29 -40.21
CA GLN A 110 36.19 -35.16 -39.42
C GLN A 110 34.97 -34.44 -38.80
N ALA A 111 35.13 -34.06 -37.52
CA ALA A 111 34.15 -33.25 -36.85
C ALA A 111 34.06 -31.85 -37.49
N GLN A 112 32.87 -31.45 -37.85
CA GLN A 112 32.57 -30.17 -38.49
C GLN A 112 31.66 -29.33 -37.57
N ASN A 113 31.79 -27.99 -37.71
CA ASN A 113 30.89 -27.02 -37.07
C ASN A 113 29.80 -26.66 -38.05
N GLY A 114 28.54 -26.90 -37.66
CA GLY A 114 27.37 -26.47 -38.42
C GLY A 114 26.67 -25.31 -37.71
N TYR A 115 26.43 -24.25 -38.46
CA TYR A 115 25.65 -23.09 -37.97
C TYR A 115 24.40 -22.97 -38.85
N THR A 116 23.22 -22.85 -38.21
CA THR A 116 22.02 -22.58 -38.92
C THR A 116 21.33 -21.37 -38.26
N ILE A 117 21.10 -20.32 -39.06
CA ILE A 117 20.33 -19.17 -38.63
C ILE A 117 19.12 -19.08 -39.57
N GLY A 118 17.91 -19.09 -38.98
CA GLY A 118 16.67 -18.97 -39.73
C GLY A 118 15.73 -17.95 -39.10
N ALA A 119 15.07 -17.18 -39.92
CA ALA A 119 13.94 -16.34 -39.51
C ALA A 119 12.66 -16.88 -40.12
N GLY A 120 11.59 -16.90 -39.38
CA GLY A 120 10.29 -17.37 -39.85
C GLY A 120 9.17 -16.41 -39.41
N VAL A 121 8.13 -16.35 -40.25
CA VAL A 121 6.87 -15.65 -39.92
C VAL A 121 5.78 -16.70 -39.90
N SER A 122 5.06 -16.80 -38.80
CA SER A 122 3.88 -17.66 -38.64
C SER A 122 2.75 -16.83 -38.08
N ILE A 123 1.71 -16.64 -38.87
CA ILE A 123 0.55 -15.82 -38.48
C ILE A 123 -0.68 -16.72 -38.34
N PRO A 124 -1.04 -17.10 -37.09
CA PRO A 124 -2.32 -17.76 -36.84
C PRO A 124 -3.46 -16.79 -37.17
N LEU A 125 -4.41 -17.19 -38.01
CA LEU A 125 -5.47 -16.30 -38.47
C LEU A 125 -6.43 -15.91 -37.36
N ASP A 126 -6.71 -16.83 -36.44
CA ASP A 126 -7.52 -16.60 -35.24
C ASP A 126 -6.89 -15.53 -34.33
N ASP A 127 -5.58 -15.61 -34.06
CA ASP A 127 -4.86 -14.60 -33.29
C ASP A 127 -4.84 -13.22 -33.98
N LEU A 128 -4.72 -13.20 -35.30
CA LEU A 128 -4.73 -11.96 -36.06
C LEU A 128 -6.07 -11.21 -35.95
N PHE A 129 -7.19 -11.94 -36.09
CA PHE A 129 -8.53 -11.36 -36.00
C PHE A 129 -8.92 -11.00 -34.55
N ASP A 130 -8.52 -11.80 -33.55
CA ASP A 130 -8.83 -11.52 -32.15
C ASP A 130 -7.91 -10.48 -31.49
N LEU A 131 -6.74 -10.16 -32.06
CA LEU A 131 -5.77 -9.24 -31.48
C LEU A 131 -6.40 -7.88 -31.14
N LYS A 132 -7.20 -7.33 -32.03
CA LYS A 132 -7.90 -6.06 -31.79
C LYS A 132 -8.91 -6.17 -30.66
N GLY A 133 -9.63 -7.28 -30.59
CA GLY A 133 -10.58 -7.60 -29.53
C GLY A 133 -9.89 -7.73 -28.17
N ARG A 134 -8.76 -8.45 -28.09
CA ARG A 134 -7.94 -8.61 -26.89
C ARG A 134 -7.42 -7.28 -26.36
N ILE A 135 -6.87 -6.43 -27.23
CA ILE A 135 -6.40 -5.08 -26.85
C ILE A 135 -7.57 -4.24 -26.32
N SER A 136 -8.74 -4.31 -26.97
CA SER A 136 -9.94 -3.57 -26.53
C SER A 136 -10.42 -4.03 -25.16
N ARG A 137 -10.54 -5.36 -24.95
CA ARG A 137 -10.88 -5.94 -23.64
C ARG A 137 -9.89 -5.51 -22.57
N GLN A 138 -8.58 -5.62 -22.84
CA GLN A 138 -7.55 -5.23 -21.89
C GLN A 138 -7.55 -3.74 -21.55
N LYS A 139 -7.91 -2.86 -22.50
CA LYS A 139 -8.13 -1.44 -22.22
C LYS A 139 -9.27 -1.21 -21.22
N LEU A 140 -10.36 -1.93 -21.36
CA LEU A 140 -11.51 -1.85 -20.43
C LEU A 140 -11.16 -2.37 -19.06
N THR A 141 -10.41 -3.48 -18.98
CA THR A 141 -9.91 -4.02 -17.72
C THR A 141 -8.97 -3.03 -17.00
N LEU A 142 -8.05 -2.40 -17.74
CA LEU A 142 -7.22 -1.34 -17.19
C LEU A 142 -8.07 -0.16 -16.66
N ARG A 143 -9.07 0.29 -17.44
CA ARG A 143 -9.94 1.38 -16.99
C ARG A 143 -10.72 1.02 -15.75
N SER A 144 -11.20 -0.23 -15.64
CA SER A 144 -11.86 -0.74 -14.43
C SER A 144 -10.93 -0.69 -13.22
N ALA A 145 -9.67 -1.14 -13.37
CA ALA A 145 -8.67 -1.10 -12.29
C ALA A 145 -8.30 0.34 -11.87
N GLU A 146 -8.24 1.27 -12.82
CA GLU A 146 -8.01 2.70 -12.53
C GLU A 146 -9.18 3.30 -11.74
N LEU A 147 -10.42 2.99 -12.12
CA LEU A 147 -11.61 3.43 -11.38
C LEU A 147 -11.68 2.80 -9.99
N GLU A 148 -11.35 1.52 -9.85
CA GLU A 148 -11.28 0.87 -8.54
C GLU A 148 -10.28 1.58 -7.61
N ARG A 149 -9.10 1.99 -8.13
CA ARG A 149 -8.14 2.79 -7.38
C ARG A 149 -8.73 4.14 -6.93
N GLU A 150 -9.48 4.83 -7.81
CA GLU A 150 -10.14 6.09 -7.47
C GLU A 150 -11.19 5.88 -6.37
N VAL A 151 -12.02 4.84 -6.47
CA VAL A 151 -13.00 4.49 -5.44
C VAL A 151 -12.32 4.23 -4.09
N ARG A 152 -11.23 3.45 -4.07
CA ARG A 152 -10.48 3.22 -2.82
C ARG A 152 -9.91 4.50 -2.22
N TYR A 153 -9.45 5.42 -3.05
CA TYR A 153 -8.98 6.72 -2.57
C TYR A 153 -10.12 7.57 -1.99
N ASP A 154 -11.30 7.56 -2.60
CA ASP A 154 -12.46 8.30 -2.10
C ASP A 154 -13.01 7.70 -0.80
N GLU A 155 -12.98 6.36 -0.65
CA GLU A 155 -13.28 5.70 0.62
C GLU A 155 -12.31 6.12 1.74
N LEU A 156 -11.00 6.19 1.45
CA LEU A 156 -10.00 6.68 2.41
C LEU A 156 -10.25 8.14 2.80
N LYS A 157 -10.53 9.02 1.83
CA LYS A 157 -10.86 10.43 2.12
C LYS A 157 -12.10 10.53 2.99
N LYS A 158 -13.16 9.76 2.70
CA LYS A 158 -14.37 9.73 3.51
C LYS A 158 -14.07 9.38 4.97
N ASN A 159 -13.33 8.29 5.18
CA ASN A 159 -12.95 7.85 6.53
C ASN A 159 -12.10 8.90 7.26
N ILE A 160 -11.16 9.56 6.55
CA ILE A 160 -10.35 10.63 7.12
C ILE A 160 -11.23 11.83 7.51
N ILE A 161 -12.18 12.24 6.67
CA ILE A 161 -13.10 13.35 6.98
C ILE A 161 -13.95 13.04 8.22
N GLU A 162 -14.50 11.83 8.32
CA GLU A 162 -15.29 11.38 9.45
C GLU A 162 -14.48 11.43 10.76
N LEU A 163 -13.27 10.87 10.75
CA LEU A 163 -12.38 10.86 11.91
C LEU A 163 -11.88 12.27 12.27
N TYR A 164 -11.58 13.08 11.28
CA TYR A 164 -11.17 14.47 11.49
C TYR A 164 -12.26 15.30 12.14
N ALA A 165 -13.50 15.18 11.65
CA ALA A 165 -14.67 15.86 12.24
C ALA A 165 -14.92 15.37 13.66
N MET A 166 -14.81 14.05 13.88
CA MET A 166 -14.96 13.45 15.22
C MET A 166 -13.87 13.98 16.17
N ALA A 167 -12.60 13.94 15.79
CA ALA A 167 -11.50 14.44 16.61
C ALA A 167 -11.66 15.92 16.92
N THR A 168 -12.04 16.74 15.94
CA THR A 168 -12.30 18.19 16.13
C THR A 168 -13.43 18.44 17.13
N SER A 169 -14.51 17.64 17.06
CA SER A 169 -15.61 17.72 18.02
C SER A 169 -15.17 17.28 19.42
N GLN A 170 -14.43 16.17 19.51
CA GLN A 170 -13.96 15.62 20.79
C GLN A 170 -12.98 16.56 21.50
N ILE A 171 -12.15 17.31 20.80
CA ILE A 171 -11.29 18.34 21.40
C ILE A 171 -12.15 19.38 22.17
N LYS A 172 -13.24 19.85 21.54
CA LYS A 172 -14.15 20.80 22.20
C LYS A 172 -14.91 20.19 23.38
N VAL A 173 -15.37 18.94 23.22
CA VAL A 173 -16.05 18.22 24.31
C VAL A 173 -15.11 18.01 25.48
N LEU A 174 -13.86 17.61 25.23
CA LEU A 174 -12.86 17.41 26.28
C LEU A 174 -12.59 18.71 27.05
N GLN A 175 -12.49 19.84 26.35
CA GLN A 175 -12.32 21.16 27.00
C GLN A 175 -13.48 21.47 27.93
N MET A 176 -14.75 21.33 27.47
CA MET A 176 -15.94 21.54 28.31
C MET A 176 -15.97 20.56 29.51
N ARG A 177 -15.58 19.30 29.31
CA ARG A 177 -15.53 18.31 30.41
C ARG A 177 -14.44 18.64 31.42
N SER A 178 -13.29 19.15 30.97
CA SER A 178 -12.22 19.63 31.84
C SER A 178 -12.68 20.77 32.74
N GLU A 179 -13.34 21.77 32.17
CA GLU A 179 -13.93 22.89 32.94
C GLU A 179 -14.95 22.41 33.96
N GLY A 180 -15.86 21.49 33.55
CA GLY A 180 -16.85 20.88 34.45
C GLY A 180 -16.23 20.08 35.58
N TRP A 181 -15.16 19.33 35.32
CA TRP A 181 -14.43 18.59 36.35
C TRP A 181 -13.75 19.54 37.36
N VAL A 182 -13.08 20.59 36.85
CA VAL A 182 -12.44 21.59 37.75
C VAL A 182 -13.48 22.22 38.66
N LEU A 183 -14.64 22.63 38.14
CA LEU A 183 -15.73 23.20 38.94
C LEU A 183 -16.27 22.22 39.99
N ALA A 184 -16.50 20.96 39.59
CA ALA A 184 -16.99 19.95 40.52
C ALA A 184 -15.96 19.61 41.61
N ASN A 185 -14.68 19.65 41.28
CA ASN A 185 -13.60 19.46 42.25
C ASN A 185 -13.54 20.59 43.28
N VAL A 186 -13.58 21.84 42.82
CA VAL A 186 -13.62 23.02 43.72
C VAL A 186 -14.86 23.00 44.65
N GLN A 187 -16.03 22.63 44.11
CA GLN A 187 -17.27 22.52 44.91
C GLN A 187 -17.11 21.44 46.00
N TYR A 188 -16.57 20.27 45.64
CA TYR A 188 -16.29 19.20 46.61
C TYR A 188 -15.33 19.66 47.70
N GLU A 189 -14.21 20.34 47.36
CA GLU A 189 -13.27 20.89 48.33
C GLU A 189 -13.90 21.88 49.33
N ILE A 190 -14.83 22.72 48.82
CA ILE A 190 -15.62 23.65 49.68
C ILE A 190 -16.54 22.86 50.62
N SER A 191 -17.26 21.87 50.11
CA SER A 191 -18.12 21.00 50.92
C SER A 191 -17.33 20.19 51.96
N GLU A 192 -16.17 19.71 51.62
CA GLU A 192 -15.29 19.00 52.56
C GLU A 192 -14.86 19.90 53.74
N LYS A 193 -14.51 21.16 53.47
CA LYS A 193 -14.19 22.15 54.52
C LYS A 193 -15.41 22.50 55.36
N ASN A 194 -16.58 22.66 54.75
CA ASN A 194 -17.85 22.97 55.43
C ASN A 194 -18.26 21.80 56.34
N PHE A 195 -18.09 20.56 55.90
CA PHE A 195 -18.34 19.38 56.70
C PHE A 195 -17.38 19.29 57.91
N ALA A 196 -16.10 19.56 57.71
CA ALA A 196 -15.10 19.61 58.77
C ALA A 196 -15.45 20.68 59.83
N ASN A 197 -16.08 21.80 59.40
CA ASN A 197 -16.55 22.87 60.28
C ASN A 197 -17.97 22.58 60.90
N GLY A 198 -18.57 21.43 60.57
CA GLY A 198 -19.90 21.04 61.05
C GLY A 198 -21.06 21.86 60.48
N THR A 199 -20.86 22.55 59.32
CA THR A 199 -21.88 23.43 58.71
C THR A 199 -22.77 22.68 57.70
N ILE A 200 -22.35 21.49 57.21
CA ILE A 200 -23.16 20.62 56.35
C ILE A 200 -23.20 19.20 56.88
N GLU A 201 -24.21 18.43 56.46
CA GLU A 201 -24.37 17.04 56.79
C GLU A 201 -23.54 16.09 55.86
N SER A 202 -23.28 14.87 56.31
CA SER A 202 -22.54 13.87 55.53
C SER A 202 -23.30 13.48 54.24
N SER A 203 -24.61 13.57 54.21
CA SER A 203 -25.45 13.35 53.05
C SER A 203 -25.14 14.34 51.91
N GLU A 204 -25.00 15.62 52.26
CA GLU A 204 -24.67 16.69 51.33
C GLU A 204 -23.24 16.54 50.77
N LEU A 205 -22.27 16.26 51.62
CA LEU A 205 -20.90 15.94 51.22
C LEU A 205 -20.85 14.74 50.28
N SER A 206 -21.65 13.70 50.51
CA SER A 206 -21.73 12.50 49.68
C SER A 206 -22.25 12.82 48.27
N VAL A 207 -23.23 13.71 48.16
CA VAL A 207 -23.76 14.16 46.85
C VAL A 207 -22.72 14.94 46.07
N ASP A 208 -21.98 15.84 46.71
CA ASP A 208 -20.91 16.59 46.02
C ASP A 208 -19.72 15.69 45.64
N LYS A 209 -19.43 14.68 46.44
CA LYS A 209 -18.45 13.64 46.09
C LYS A 209 -18.88 12.83 44.86
N GLU A 210 -20.15 12.47 44.81
CA GLU A 210 -20.69 11.75 43.66
C GLU A 210 -20.61 12.62 42.39
N ARG A 211 -20.99 13.92 42.46
CA ARG A 211 -20.84 14.86 41.34
C ARG A 211 -19.41 15.00 40.86
N GLN A 212 -18.45 15.13 41.79
CA GLN A 212 -17.02 15.17 41.47
C GLN A 212 -16.59 13.90 40.73
N SER A 213 -17.01 12.73 41.22
CA SER A 213 -16.66 11.43 40.61
C SER A 213 -17.24 11.27 39.21
N GLN A 214 -18.50 11.67 39.01
CA GLN A 214 -19.17 11.64 37.71
C GLN A 214 -18.51 12.61 36.71
N ALA A 215 -18.13 13.81 37.15
CA ALA A 215 -17.44 14.79 36.30
C ALA A 215 -16.05 14.28 35.88
N ARG A 216 -15.31 13.63 36.79
CA ARG A 216 -14.03 13.01 36.49
C ARG A 216 -14.17 11.87 35.49
N GLU A 217 -15.14 10.98 35.72
CA GLU A 217 -15.42 9.87 34.79
C GLU A 217 -15.74 10.40 33.38
N ALA A 218 -16.58 11.42 33.27
CA ALA A 218 -16.95 12.03 32.02
C ALA A 218 -15.75 12.66 31.30
N TYR A 219 -14.81 13.27 32.04
CA TYR A 219 -13.56 13.79 31.52
C TYR A 219 -12.66 12.70 30.98
N GLU A 220 -12.37 11.66 31.77
CA GLU A 220 -11.52 10.53 31.38
C GLU A 220 -12.09 9.78 30.15
N LYS A 221 -13.42 9.61 30.12
CA LYS A 221 -14.09 9.01 28.96
C LYS A 221 -13.92 9.85 27.70
N SER A 222 -14.06 11.18 27.80
CA SER A 222 -13.86 12.08 26.66
C SER A 222 -12.41 12.09 26.18
N LYS A 223 -11.45 12.00 27.11
CA LYS A 223 -10.01 11.88 26.82
C LYS A 223 -9.71 10.58 26.06
N PHE A 224 -10.28 9.47 26.49
CA PHE A 224 -10.15 8.19 25.82
C PHE A 224 -10.71 8.21 24.39
N GLU A 225 -11.92 8.75 24.20
CA GLU A 225 -12.56 8.82 22.87
C GLU A 225 -11.76 9.73 21.91
N LEU A 226 -11.21 10.84 22.40
CA LEU A 226 -10.33 11.71 21.61
C LEU A 226 -9.06 10.95 21.21
N THR A 227 -8.37 10.34 22.17
CA THR A 227 -7.14 9.57 21.92
C THR A 227 -7.37 8.49 20.88
N LYS A 228 -8.46 7.72 21.02
CA LYS A 228 -8.85 6.68 20.08
C LYS A 228 -9.05 7.23 18.65
N SER A 229 -9.77 8.33 18.50
CA SER A 229 -10.02 8.93 17.18
C SER A 229 -8.74 9.47 16.56
N LEU A 230 -7.83 10.06 17.34
CA LEU A 230 -6.52 10.53 16.88
C LEU A 230 -5.63 9.36 16.43
N MET A 231 -5.55 8.28 17.21
CA MET A 231 -4.76 7.09 16.84
C MET A 231 -5.25 6.46 15.54
N ILE A 232 -6.57 6.33 15.37
CA ILE A 232 -7.14 5.79 14.13
C ILE A 232 -6.86 6.72 12.95
N LEU A 233 -7.01 8.04 13.14
CA LEU A 233 -6.71 9.03 12.10
C LEU A 233 -5.24 8.99 11.68
N GLU A 234 -4.32 8.83 12.63
CA GLU A 234 -2.89 8.68 12.37
C GLU A 234 -2.59 7.43 11.54
N VAL A 235 -3.18 6.29 11.89
CA VAL A 235 -3.00 5.02 11.16
C VAL A 235 -3.52 5.13 9.73
N ILE A 236 -4.72 5.70 9.53
CA ILE A 236 -5.35 5.78 8.20
C ILE A 236 -4.67 6.82 7.32
N SER A 237 -4.34 8.00 7.89
CA SER A 237 -3.72 9.10 7.14
C SER A 237 -2.21 8.94 6.94
N ARG A 238 -1.57 7.97 7.62
CA ARG A 238 -0.11 7.80 7.61
C ARG A 238 0.64 9.06 8.01
N THR A 239 0.05 9.88 8.87
CA THR A 239 0.60 11.17 9.28
C THR A 239 0.73 11.20 10.79
N PRO A 240 1.92 11.38 11.38
CA PRO A 240 2.07 11.57 12.81
C PRO A 240 1.36 12.86 13.22
N LEU A 241 0.40 12.78 14.14
CA LEU A 241 -0.40 13.92 14.58
C LEU A 241 0.24 14.65 15.75
N ILE A 242 1.03 13.95 16.55
CA ILE A 242 1.78 14.52 17.66
C ILE A 242 3.25 14.53 17.28
N ARG A 243 3.82 15.72 17.15
CA ARG A 243 5.26 15.91 17.06
C ARG A 243 5.79 16.20 18.47
N LYS A 244 6.64 15.31 18.98
CA LYS A 244 7.53 15.66 20.09
C LYS A 244 8.62 16.58 19.64
#